data_fe6d10aa22c0182966359428b06a35ca
#
_entry.id   fe6d10aa22c0182966359428b06a35ca
#
_cell.length_a   1.000
_cell.length_b   1.000
_cell.length_c   1.000
_cell.angle_alpha   90.00
_cell.angle_beta   90.00
_cell.angle_gamma   90.00
#
_symmetry.space_group_name_H-M   'P 1'
#
loop_
_entity.id
_entity.type
_entity.pdbx_description
1 polymer ?
#
loop_
_entity_poly.entity_id
_entity_poly.type
_entity_poly.pdbx_seq_one_letter_code
_entity_poly.pdbx_strand_id
1 'polypeptide(L)'
;MIRNLLNTDRDKIYNILVDTKNFNEDEIKIAMELIDAYIDNEEQKDYEIFVDENDDNALNGYVCIGPRPLTVGTYDLYWIAVNPNVQSRGIGSKLISHIENYLKEKAVRLILIETSGKLSYDKERKFYEKNKYDKFVEIKDFYNVGDSLVIYGKYI
;
A
#
# COMPACT_ATOMS: atom_id res chain seq x y z
N MET A 1 10.51 -13.10 4.61
CA MET A 1 10.43 -13.43 3.15
C MET A 1 9.19 -12.78 2.57
N ILE A 2 9.25 -12.23 1.33
CA ILE A 2 8.05 -11.67 0.68
C ILE A 2 7.41 -12.74 -0.21
N ARG A 3 6.09 -12.88 -0.09
CA ARG A 3 5.26 -13.82 -0.87
C ARG A 3 3.87 -13.23 -1.13
N ASN A 4 3.11 -13.87 -2.00
CA ASN A 4 1.70 -13.53 -2.20
C ASN A 4 0.87 -13.79 -0.93
N LEU A 5 -0.22 -13.05 -0.80
CA LEU A 5 -1.20 -13.23 0.26
C LEU A 5 -1.82 -14.63 0.20
N LEU A 6 -2.02 -15.23 1.37
CA LEU A 6 -2.80 -16.46 1.56
C LEU A 6 -4.07 -16.15 2.36
N ASN A 7 -5.09 -16.99 2.21
CA ASN A 7 -6.36 -16.82 2.94
C ASN A 7 -6.15 -16.78 4.48
N THR A 8 -5.17 -17.52 4.98
CA THR A 8 -4.81 -17.57 6.40
C THR A 8 -4.17 -16.28 6.93
N ASP A 9 -3.81 -15.35 6.06
CA ASP A 9 -3.18 -14.08 6.46
C ASP A 9 -4.20 -12.97 6.78
N ARG A 10 -5.46 -13.15 6.41
CA ARG A 10 -6.51 -12.14 6.53
C ARG A 10 -6.57 -11.50 7.92
N ASP A 11 -6.68 -12.33 8.96
CA ASP A 11 -6.80 -11.84 10.33
C ASP A 11 -5.49 -11.23 10.84
N LYS A 12 -4.35 -11.72 10.37
CA LYS A 12 -3.05 -11.12 10.69
C LYS A 12 -2.94 -9.71 10.12
N ILE A 13 -3.43 -9.47 8.90
CA ILE A 13 -3.45 -8.13 8.28
C ILE A 13 -4.41 -7.22 9.03
N TYR A 14 -5.61 -7.69 9.37
CA TYR A 14 -6.55 -6.91 10.17
C TYR A 14 -5.92 -6.43 11.47
N ASN A 15 -5.23 -7.30 12.18
CA ASN A 15 -4.53 -6.94 13.43
C ASN A 15 -3.43 -5.88 13.17
N ILE A 16 -2.65 -6.01 12.09
CA ILE A 16 -1.66 -4.98 11.72
C ILE A 16 -2.32 -3.63 11.52
N LEU A 17 -3.43 -3.57 10.76
CA LEU A 17 -4.16 -2.32 10.48
C LEU A 17 -4.68 -1.66 11.76
N VAL A 18 -5.25 -2.45 12.67
CA VAL A 18 -5.73 -1.96 13.98
C VAL A 18 -4.57 -1.48 14.85
N ASP A 19 -3.50 -2.26 14.94
CA ASP A 19 -2.37 -2.00 15.83
C ASP A 19 -1.53 -0.79 15.41
N THR A 20 -1.50 -0.44 14.12
CA THR A 20 -0.81 0.78 13.65
C THR A 20 -1.40 2.06 14.23
N LYS A 21 -2.69 2.06 14.60
CA LYS A 21 -3.46 3.22 15.10
C LYS A 21 -3.46 4.43 14.13
N ASN A 22 -3.05 4.20 12.87
CA ASN A 22 -3.00 5.24 11.83
C ASN A 22 -4.28 5.33 11.02
N PHE A 23 -5.13 4.30 11.09
CA PHE A 23 -6.34 4.17 10.29
C PHE A 23 -7.59 4.22 11.17
N ASN A 24 -8.62 4.93 10.70
CA ASN A 24 -9.94 4.88 11.33
C ASN A 24 -10.71 3.60 10.90
N GLU A 25 -11.88 3.38 11.49
CA GLU A 25 -12.70 2.19 11.23
C GLU A 25 -13.12 2.07 9.76
N ASP A 26 -13.47 3.19 9.11
CA ASP A 26 -13.87 3.20 7.70
C ASP A 26 -12.68 2.87 6.77
N GLU A 27 -11.50 3.38 7.07
CA GLU A 27 -10.28 3.07 6.33
C GLU A 27 -9.90 1.60 6.47
N ILE A 28 -9.98 1.03 7.69
CA ILE A 28 -9.73 -0.40 7.92
C ILE A 28 -10.75 -1.24 7.16
N LYS A 29 -12.02 -0.86 7.16
CA LYS A 29 -13.07 -1.55 6.41
C LYS A 29 -12.75 -1.59 4.92
N ILE A 30 -12.38 -0.46 4.32
CA ILE A 30 -11.99 -0.39 2.90
C ILE A 30 -10.77 -1.25 2.62
N ALA A 31 -9.72 -1.18 3.46
CA ALA A 31 -8.55 -2.03 3.31
C ALA A 31 -8.90 -3.51 3.33
N MET A 32 -9.80 -3.93 4.23
CA MET A 32 -10.24 -5.33 4.32
C MET A 32 -11.13 -5.75 3.14
N GLU A 33 -11.91 -4.84 2.55
CA GLU A 33 -12.67 -5.12 1.31
C GLU A 33 -11.74 -5.48 0.14
N LEU A 34 -10.58 -4.83 0.03
CA LEU A 34 -9.56 -5.19 -0.99
C LEU A 34 -8.96 -6.57 -0.72
N ILE A 35 -8.70 -6.90 0.54
CA ILE A 35 -8.20 -8.21 0.96
C ILE A 35 -9.23 -9.31 0.62
N ASP A 36 -10.49 -9.07 0.99
CA ASP A 36 -11.58 -10.03 0.75
C ASP A 36 -11.82 -10.22 -0.76
N ALA A 37 -11.81 -9.15 -1.56
CA ALA A 37 -11.92 -9.24 -3.01
C ALA A 37 -10.80 -10.10 -3.64
N TYR A 38 -9.58 -10.01 -3.11
CA TYR A 38 -8.45 -10.82 -3.55
C TYR A 38 -8.62 -12.30 -3.16
N ILE A 39 -9.09 -12.58 -1.94
CA ILE A 39 -9.23 -13.94 -1.40
C ILE A 39 -10.42 -14.68 -2.03
N ASP A 40 -11.56 -13.99 -2.19
CA ASP A 40 -12.82 -14.63 -2.59
C ASP A 40 -12.92 -14.87 -4.10
N ASN A 41 -12.05 -14.28 -4.91
CA ASN A 41 -12.09 -14.42 -6.37
C ASN A 41 -10.68 -14.61 -6.95
N GLU A 42 -10.30 -15.86 -7.20
CA GLU A 42 -9.00 -16.21 -7.80
C GLU A 42 -8.82 -15.68 -9.24
N GLU A 43 -9.92 -15.37 -9.95
CA GLU A 43 -9.88 -14.85 -11.32
C GLU A 43 -9.81 -13.30 -11.37
N GLN A 44 -9.93 -12.61 -10.23
CA GLN A 44 -9.83 -11.16 -10.19
C GLN A 44 -8.44 -10.68 -10.64
N LYS A 45 -8.37 -9.50 -11.26
CA LYS A 45 -7.14 -8.88 -11.76
C LYS A 45 -6.96 -7.45 -11.28
N ASP A 46 -7.82 -7.02 -10.36
CA ASP A 46 -7.84 -5.65 -9.86
C ASP A 46 -6.78 -5.42 -8.77
N TYR A 47 -6.42 -6.47 -8.03
CA TYR A 47 -5.50 -6.38 -6.91
C TYR A 47 -4.44 -7.47 -6.94
N GLU A 48 -3.22 -7.09 -6.57
CA GLU A 48 -2.11 -7.99 -6.27
C GLU A 48 -1.59 -7.62 -4.87
N ILE A 49 -1.48 -8.62 -3.99
CA ILE A 49 -1.18 -8.38 -2.58
C ILE A 49 0.01 -9.23 -2.16
N PHE A 50 1.02 -8.56 -1.61
CA PHE A 50 2.23 -9.20 -1.10
C PHE A 50 2.35 -8.96 0.40
N VAL A 51 2.84 -9.97 1.11
CA VAL A 51 3.12 -9.94 2.55
C VAL A 51 4.60 -10.17 2.80
N ASP A 52 5.18 -9.50 3.79
CA ASP A 52 6.49 -9.85 4.35
C ASP A 52 6.29 -10.68 5.61
N GLU A 53 6.74 -11.93 5.57
CA GLU A 53 6.63 -12.90 6.64
C GLU A 53 8.00 -13.16 7.27
N ASN A 54 8.03 -13.33 8.59
CA ASN A 54 9.22 -13.73 9.33
C ASN A 54 9.33 -15.26 9.47
N ASP A 55 10.37 -15.73 10.11
CA ASP A 55 10.64 -17.17 10.30
C ASP A 55 9.62 -17.87 11.23
N ASP A 56 8.89 -17.11 12.04
CA ASP A 56 7.84 -17.61 12.94
C ASP A 56 6.44 -17.58 12.29
N ASN A 57 6.34 -17.38 10.98
CA ASN A 57 5.11 -17.20 10.21
C ASN A 57 4.24 -16.01 10.66
N ALA A 58 4.82 -15.04 11.34
CA ALA A 58 4.15 -13.78 11.64
C ALA A 58 4.39 -12.77 10.51
N LEU A 59 3.41 -11.91 10.24
CA LEU A 59 3.53 -10.89 9.21
C LEU A 59 4.21 -9.63 9.76
N ASN A 60 5.24 -9.19 9.06
CA ASN A 60 5.89 -7.91 9.31
C ASN A 60 5.16 -6.74 8.65
N GLY A 61 4.44 -6.99 7.57
CA GLY A 61 3.68 -5.99 6.83
C GLY A 61 3.13 -6.52 5.53
N TYR A 62 2.37 -5.70 4.83
CA TYR A 62 1.81 -6.03 3.52
C TYR A 62 1.71 -4.81 2.60
N VAL A 63 1.54 -5.06 1.31
CA VAL A 63 1.30 -4.06 0.28
C VAL A 63 0.26 -4.56 -0.71
N CYS A 64 -0.68 -3.69 -1.09
CA CYS A 64 -1.71 -3.93 -2.10
C CYS A 64 -1.51 -2.98 -3.27
N ILE A 65 -1.44 -3.53 -4.47
CA ILE A 65 -1.28 -2.80 -5.74
C ILE A 65 -2.31 -3.27 -6.76
N GLY A 66 -2.52 -2.48 -7.80
CA GLY A 66 -3.37 -2.90 -8.91
C GLY A 66 -3.25 -1.98 -10.12
N PRO A 67 -3.65 -2.46 -11.32
CA PRO A 67 -3.61 -1.68 -12.53
C PRO A 67 -4.62 -0.53 -12.48
N ARG A 68 -4.19 0.66 -12.89
CA ARG A 68 -5.10 1.79 -13.05
C ARG A 68 -5.96 1.61 -14.30
N PRO A 69 -7.31 1.61 -14.17
CA PRO A 69 -8.19 1.43 -15.33
C PRO A 69 -7.91 2.44 -16.45
N LEU A 70 -8.09 2.01 -17.70
CA LEU A 70 -7.93 2.82 -18.91
C LEU A 70 -6.50 3.36 -19.14
N THR A 71 -5.50 2.81 -18.47
CA THR A 71 -4.09 3.18 -18.67
C THR A 71 -3.28 2.02 -19.24
N VAL A 72 -2.15 2.35 -19.85
CA VAL A 72 -1.15 1.39 -20.30
C VAL A 72 0.08 1.50 -19.41
N GLY A 73 0.24 0.56 -18.49
CA GLY A 73 1.41 0.48 -17.61
C GLY A 73 1.43 1.49 -16.45
N THR A 74 0.26 1.91 -15.97
CA THR A 74 0.14 2.65 -14.70
C THR A 74 -0.51 1.76 -13.66
N TYR A 75 0.09 1.70 -12.47
CA TYR A 75 -0.41 0.98 -11.31
C TYR A 75 -0.62 1.91 -10.13
N ASP A 76 -1.63 1.61 -9.34
CA ASP A 76 -1.83 2.24 -8.04
C ASP A 76 -1.24 1.36 -6.94
N LEU A 77 -0.53 1.98 -5.99
CA LEU A 77 -0.28 1.41 -4.69
C LEU A 77 -1.44 1.84 -3.80
N TYR A 78 -2.37 0.91 -3.55
CA TYR A 78 -3.58 1.20 -2.79
C TYR A 78 -3.36 1.24 -1.29
N TRP A 79 -2.52 0.31 -0.78
CA TRP A 79 -2.31 0.17 0.65
C TRP A 79 -0.93 -0.38 0.96
N ILE A 80 -0.31 0.16 2.00
CA ILE A 80 0.90 -0.39 2.59
C ILE A 80 0.82 -0.21 4.11
N ALA A 81 1.04 -1.27 4.86
CA ALA A 81 1.10 -1.22 6.31
C ALA A 81 2.20 -2.13 6.86
N VAL A 82 2.86 -1.66 7.91
CA VAL A 82 3.94 -2.39 8.60
C VAL A 82 3.54 -2.59 10.05
N ASN A 83 3.73 -3.80 10.55
CA ASN A 83 3.48 -4.15 11.94
C ASN A 83 4.26 -3.19 12.86
N PRO A 84 3.58 -2.49 13.80
CA PRO A 84 4.22 -1.52 14.68
C PRO A 84 5.41 -2.09 15.48
N ASN A 85 5.36 -3.37 15.81
CA ASN A 85 6.41 -4.04 16.59
C ASN A 85 7.73 -4.22 15.83
N VAL A 86 7.71 -4.08 14.51
CA VAL A 86 8.89 -4.20 13.62
C VAL A 86 9.12 -2.97 12.75
N GLN A 87 8.44 -1.87 13.01
CA GLN A 87 8.67 -0.59 12.33
C GLN A 87 10.13 -0.14 12.46
N SER A 88 10.56 0.72 11.53
CA SER A 88 11.94 1.23 11.45
C SER A 88 13.02 0.20 11.11
N ARG A 89 12.66 -1.04 10.79
CA ARG A 89 13.57 -2.09 10.29
C ARG A 89 13.65 -2.15 8.76
N GLY A 90 13.13 -1.15 8.06
CA GLY A 90 13.17 -1.10 6.60
C GLY A 90 12.13 -1.97 5.88
N ILE A 91 11.17 -2.56 6.60
CA ILE A 91 10.15 -3.46 6.03
C ILE A 91 9.34 -2.76 4.94
N GLY A 92 8.85 -1.54 5.18
CA GLY A 92 8.10 -0.79 4.18
C GLY A 92 8.89 -0.55 2.90
N SER A 93 10.17 -0.13 3.01
CA SER A 93 11.05 0.05 1.85
C SER A 93 11.36 -1.25 1.12
N LYS A 94 11.45 -2.37 1.85
CA LYS A 94 11.61 -3.71 1.28
C LYS A 94 10.39 -4.11 0.44
N LEU A 95 9.17 -3.84 0.95
CA LEU A 95 7.92 -4.06 0.22
C LEU A 95 7.84 -3.19 -1.04
N ILE A 96 8.18 -1.90 -0.93
CA ILE A 96 8.25 -0.98 -2.09
C ILE A 96 9.23 -1.52 -3.15
N SER A 97 10.44 -1.88 -2.77
CA SER A 97 11.44 -2.41 -3.71
C SER A 97 10.97 -3.70 -4.39
N HIS A 98 10.27 -4.56 -3.64
CA HIS A 98 9.72 -5.80 -4.19
C HIS A 98 8.69 -5.53 -5.28
N ILE A 99 7.69 -4.65 -5.01
CA ILE A 99 6.66 -4.34 -6.01
C ILE A 99 7.25 -3.60 -7.23
N GLU A 100 8.23 -2.73 -7.04
CA GLU A 100 8.89 -2.05 -8.16
C GLU A 100 9.59 -3.04 -9.09
N ASN A 101 10.32 -4.02 -8.56
CA ASN A 101 10.96 -5.05 -9.35
C ASN A 101 9.93 -5.95 -10.06
N TYR A 102 8.91 -6.40 -9.32
CA TYR A 102 7.81 -7.19 -9.87
C TYR A 102 7.09 -6.48 -11.02
N LEU A 103 6.79 -5.19 -10.86
CA LEU A 103 6.09 -4.39 -11.85
C LEU A 103 6.96 -4.06 -13.08
N LYS A 104 8.28 -3.90 -12.92
CA LYS A 104 9.21 -3.77 -14.04
C LYS A 104 9.19 -4.98 -14.97
N GLU A 105 9.13 -6.19 -14.41
CA GLU A 105 9.02 -7.43 -15.19
C GLU A 105 7.72 -7.49 -16.00
N LYS A 106 6.67 -6.79 -15.54
CA LYS A 106 5.37 -6.65 -16.23
C LYS A 106 5.29 -5.44 -17.19
N ALA A 107 6.39 -4.77 -17.47
CA ALA A 107 6.45 -3.57 -18.31
C ALA A 107 5.57 -2.41 -17.80
N VAL A 108 5.35 -2.33 -16.50
CA VAL A 108 4.73 -1.17 -15.85
C VAL A 108 5.70 0.00 -15.87
N ARG A 109 5.19 1.21 -16.12
CA ARG A 109 6.00 2.42 -16.31
C ARG A 109 5.87 3.42 -15.17
N LEU A 110 4.75 3.41 -14.47
CA LEU A 110 4.39 4.42 -13.48
C LEU A 110 3.64 3.78 -12.31
N ILE A 111 4.06 4.11 -11.10
CA ILE A 111 3.34 3.79 -9.86
C ILE A 111 2.83 5.09 -9.26
N LEU A 112 1.54 5.13 -8.90
CA LEU A 112 0.89 6.25 -8.22
C LEU A 112 0.48 5.86 -6.80
N ILE A 113 0.55 6.83 -5.90
CA ILE A 113 0.16 6.69 -4.49
C ILE A 113 -0.69 7.89 -4.10
N GLU A 114 -1.93 7.67 -3.69
CA GLU A 114 -2.80 8.71 -3.17
C GLU A 114 -2.73 8.75 -1.64
N THR A 115 -2.55 9.93 -1.07
CA THR A 115 -2.50 10.13 0.38
C THR A 115 -3.06 11.49 0.79
N SER A 116 -3.32 11.67 2.09
CA SER A 116 -3.78 12.93 2.64
C SER A 116 -2.65 13.94 2.81
N GLY A 117 -2.97 15.22 2.58
CA GLY A 117 -2.11 16.36 2.88
C GLY A 117 -2.08 16.81 4.34
N LYS A 118 -2.90 16.21 5.22
CA LYS A 118 -2.92 16.55 6.65
C LYS A 118 -1.58 16.36 7.32
N LEU A 119 -1.32 17.12 8.37
CA LEU A 119 -0.09 17.02 9.17
C LEU A 119 0.07 15.61 9.79
N SER A 120 -1.03 14.96 10.17
CA SER A 120 -1.02 13.59 10.70
C SER A 120 -0.48 12.53 9.73
N TYR A 121 -0.45 12.84 8.41
CA TYR A 121 0.11 11.98 7.35
C TYR A 121 1.53 12.39 6.89
N ASP A 122 2.18 13.29 7.60
CA ASP A 122 3.53 13.76 7.27
C ASP A 122 4.57 12.62 7.27
N LYS A 123 4.44 11.67 8.19
CA LYS A 123 5.31 10.50 8.27
C LYS A 123 5.20 9.61 7.03
N GLU A 124 3.97 9.38 6.55
CA GLU A 124 3.69 8.61 5.35
C GLU A 124 4.24 9.31 4.11
N ARG A 125 4.02 10.61 3.96
CA ARG A 125 4.57 11.38 2.83
C ARG A 125 6.09 11.33 2.81
N LYS A 126 6.76 11.54 3.93
CA LYS A 126 8.22 11.41 4.06
C LYS A 126 8.73 10.01 3.72
N PHE A 127 7.96 8.98 4.06
CA PHE A 127 8.28 7.61 3.69
C PHE A 127 8.27 7.43 2.16
N TYR A 128 7.29 7.97 1.45
CA TYR A 128 7.25 7.93 -0.01
C TYR A 128 8.41 8.71 -0.65
N GLU A 129 8.68 9.91 -0.18
CA GLU A 129 9.81 10.73 -0.63
C GLU A 129 11.17 10.03 -0.41
N LYS A 130 11.35 9.37 0.74
CA LYS A 130 12.54 8.55 1.02
C LYS A 130 12.72 7.40 0.00
N ASN A 131 11.62 6.83 -0.47
CA ASN A 131 11.60 5.77 -1.48
C ASN A 131 11.61 6.33 -2.92
N LYS A 132 11.91 7.62 -3.09
CA LYS A 132 12.07 8.29 -4.40
C LYS A 132 10.77 8.44 -5.19
N TYR A 133 9.65 8.58 -4.50
CA TYR A 133 8.41 9.04 -5.09
C TYR A 133 8.34 10.56 -5.02
N ASP A 134 8.00 11.19 -6.12
CA ASP A 134 7.84 12.63 -6.24
C ASP A 134 6.37 13.04 -6.06
N LYS A 135 6.14 14.19 -5.43
CA LYS A 135 4.81 14.78 -5.35
C LYS A 135 4.41 15.31 -6.72
N PHE A 136 3.43 14.69 -7.36
CA PHE A 136 2.95 15.10 -8.68
C PHE A 136 1.81 16.10 -8.61
N VAL A 137 0.86 15.91 -7.69
CA VAL A 137 -0.38 16.68 -7.63
C VAL A 137 -0.77 16.91 -6.17
N GLU A 138 -1.37 18.06 -5.91
CA GLU A 138 -2.12 18.35 -4.70
C GLU A 138 -3.45 19.01 -5.05
N ILE A 139 -4.55 18.43 -4.58
CA ILE A 139 -5.89 18.98 -4.76
C ILE A 139 -6.40 19.41 -3.38
N LYS A 140 -6.51 20.72 -3.20
CA LYS A 140 -6.92 21.32 -1.93
C LYS A 140 -8.37 20.95 -1.58
N ASP A 141 -8.63 20.72 -0.30
CA ASP A 141 -9.97 20.45 0.23
C ASP A 141 -10.68 19.27 -0.44
N PHE A 142 -9.92 18.27 -0.89
CA PHE A 142 -10.45 17.13 -1.64
C PHE A 142 -11.26 16.16 -0.76
N TYR A 143 -10.69 15.72 0.35
CA TYR A 143 -11.36 14.79 1.28
C TYR A 143 -12.31 15.55 2.22
N ASN A 144 -11.89 16.74 2.64
CA ASN A 144 -12.67 17.66 3.48
C ASN A 144 -11.97 19.02 3.47
N VAL A 145 -12.59 20.05 4.00
CA VAL A 145 -11.95 21.36 4.23
C VAL A 145 -10.70 21.15 5.09
N GLY A 146 -9.54 21.59 4.59
CA GLY A 146 -8.24 21.40 5.23
C GLY A 146 -7.60 20.03 5.02
N ASP A 147 -8.17 19.17 4.16
CA ASP A 147 -7.65 17.84 3.86
C ASP A 147 -7.48 17.64 2.35
N SER A 148 -6.29 17.91 1.87
CA SER A 148 -5.93 17.80 0.45
C SER A 148 -5.66 16.34 0.05
N LEU A 149 -6.02 16.00 -1.20
CA LEU A 149 -5.45 14.83 -1.88
C LEU A 149 -4.04 15.18 -2.34
N VAL A 150 -3.06 14.37 -1.98
CA VAL A 150 -1.70 14.42 -2.52
C VAL A 150 -1.42 13.15 -3.30
N ILE A 151 -0.97 13.29 -4.55
CA ILE A 151 -0.59 12.15 -5.39
C ILE A 151 0.93 12.15 -5.53
N TYR A 152 1.55 11.10 -5.04
CA TYR A 152 2.94 10.77 -5.31
C TYR A 152 3.05 9.84 -6.50
N GLY A 153 4.14 9.94 -7.25
CA GLY A 153 4.38 9.06 -8.38
C GLY A 153 5.86 8.76 -8.58
N LYS A 154 6.12 7.62 -9.21
CA LYS A 154 7.47 7.20 -9.60
C LYS A 154 7.42 6.48 -10.93
N TYR A 155 8.21 6.96 -11.90
CA TYR A 155 8.48 6.20 -13.12
C TYR A 155 9.52 5.11 -12.83
N ILE A 156 9.25 3.89 -13.27
CA ILE A 156 10.08 2.72 -12.96
C ILE A 156 10.61 2.04 -14.24
#